data_30c67bc5523f48e329e578ea1c2366a5
#
_entry.id   30c67bc5523f48e329e578ea1c2366a5
#
_cell.length_a   1.000
_cell.length_b   1.000
_cell.length_c   1.000
_cell.angle_alpha   90.00
_cell.angle_beta   90.00
_cell.angle_gamma   90.00
#
_symmetry.space_group_name_H-M   'P 1'
#
loop_
_entity.id
_entity.type
_entity.pdbx_description
1 polymer ?
#
loop_
_entity_poly.entity_id
_entity_poly.type
_entity_poly.pdbx_seq_one_letter_code
_entity_poly.pdbx_strand_id
1 'polypeptide(L)'
;MKPNVFFGNLFLKFNTEKMNQNLGKLIHLKKLCTENSHFQMLAVDQRPPIFNIIASAKGRKHNYEEVVECKKLITSNLSHLATAILMDPHYSIPNLLQYNNSKGLVITLEEHDFKETLHGRYSSDIDNWSVEKIKKAGGDAVKVLAWYRPDSEKKSLDHQQKYVQRIGEECEKYSIPFLLELLVYPFQDDNNHTKEYIEQKQKNTQHIIDSVKEFAKEKYKVDIFKLESPVDSNDLENVITKETEDAFKNLANATNNKPWVVLSSGMGKTSFYNCLKLAYQNGASGYLAGRTIWLDAFKNYPNIENVDKGLKTESVNYINKLNDLTAQNAHSLKDYFKKGFEIQEPENFTKNFGGFK
;
A
#
# COMPACT_ATOMS: atom_id res chain seq x y z
N MET A 1 20.15 15.16 -37.39
CA MET A 1 19.80 13.72 -37.38
C MET A 1 19.54 13.33 -35.94
N LYS A 2 18.27 13.05 -35.61
CA LYS A 2 17.86 12.52 -34.29
C LYS A 2 17.92 11.00 -34.37
N PRO A 3 18.44 10.29 -33.34
CA PRO A 3 18.40 8.84 -33.36
C PRO A 3 16.98 8.36 -33.02
N ASN A 4 16.35 7.63 -33.94
CA ASN A 4 15.16 6.85 -33.71
C ASN A 4 15.50 5.66 -32.79
N VAL A 5 15.01 5.68 -31.56
CA VAL A 5 15.03 4.51 -30.69
C VAL A 5 13.74 3.75 -30.96
N PHE A 6 13.84 2.63 -31.67
CA PHE A 6 12.77 1.66 -31.84
C PHE A 6 12.60 0.92 -30.51
N PHE A 7 11.53 1.24 -29.75
CA PHE A 7 11.03 0.37 -28.71
C PHE A 7 10.13 -0.70 -29.35
N GLY A 8 10.61 -1.94 -29.32
CA GLY A 8 9.83 -3.08 -29.76
C GLY A 8 8.58 -3.25 -28.88
N ASN A 9 7.41 -3.16 -29.50
CA ASN A 9 6.12 -3.47 -28.88
C ASN A 9 6.04 -4.95 -28.52
N LEU A 10 6.45 -5.31 -27.29
CA LEU A 10 6.13 -6.60 -26.72
C LEU A 10 4.72 -6.49 -26.10
N PHE A 11 3.69 -6.70 -26.91
CA PHE A 11 2.33 -6.85 -26.41
C PHE A 11 2.23 -8.13 -25.59
N LEU A 12 2.28 -7.98 -24.26
CA LEU A 12 1.86 -9.03 -23.33
C LEU A 12 0.37 -9.32 -23.64
N LYS A 13 0.05 -10.53 -24.03
CA LYS A 13 -1.34 -11.01 -24.13
C LYS A 13 -1.89 -11.12 -22.71
N PHE A 14 -2.49 -10.04 -22.23
CA PHE A 14 -3.25 -10.06 -20.98
C PHE A 14 -4.58 -10.77 -21.22
N ASN A 15 -4.89 -11.71 -20.34
CA ASN A 15 -6.20 -12.36 -20.30
C ASN A 15 -7.21 -11.32 -19.79
N THR A 16 -8.14 -10.90 -20.67
CA THR A 16 -8.90 -9.65 -20.54
C THR A 16 -10.23 -9.82 -19.84
N GLU A 17 -10.27 -10.27 -18.61
CA GLU A 17 -11.42 -9.96 -17.75
C GLU A 17 -11.13 -8.66 -16.99
N LYS A 18 -11.51 -7.55 -17.56
CA LYS A 18 -11.37 -6.22 -16.94
C LYS A 18 -12.43 -6.06 -15.85
N MET A 19 -12.06 -5.36 -14.76
CA MET A 19 -12.86 -5.16 -13.55
C MET A 19 -14.29 -4.68 -13.86
N ASN A 20 -15.28 -5.26 -13.16
CA ASN A 20 -16.66 -4.80 -13.19
C ASN A 20 -16.76 -3.45 -12.43
N GLN A 21 -17.45 -2.47 -13.01
CA GLN A 21 -17.44 -1.10 -12.50
C GLN A 21 -18.57 -0.88 -11.49
N ASN A 22 -18.23 -0.88 -10.20
CA ASN A 22 -19.08 -0.31 -9.16
C ASN A 22 -18.80 1.21 -9.09
N LEU A 23 -19.80 2.06 -9.42
CA LEU A 23 -19.64 3.52 -9.46
C LEU A 23 -19.09 4.09 -8.15
N GLY A 24 -19.57 3.60 -7.01
CA GLY A 24 -19.06 4.06 -5.71
C GLY A 24 -17.57 3.83 -5.55
N LYS A 25 -17.09 2.62 -5.91
CA LYS A 25 -15.66 2.31 -5.92
C LYS A 25 -14.88 3.18 -6.90
N LEU A 26 -15.40 3.41 -8.10
CA LEU A 26 -14.73 4.25 -9.12
C LEU A 26 -14.53 5.68 -8.64
N ILE A 27 -15.54 6.30 -8.03
CA ILE A 27 -15.47 7.66 -7.50
C ILE A 27 -14.36 7.74 -6.45
N HIS A 28 -14.32 6.79 -5.52
CA HIS A 28 -13.30 6.73 -4.50
C HIS A 28 -11.90 6.46 -5.08
N LEU A 29 -11.77 5.52 -6.02
CA LEU A 29 -10.49 5.24 -6.70
C LEU A 29 -9.93 6.49 -7.40
N LYS A 30 -10.79 7.25 -8.10
CA LYS A 30 -10.37 8.52 -8.73
C LYS A 30 -9.85 9.52 -7.70
N LYS A 31 -10.44 9.58 -6.51
CA LYS A 31 -10.01 10.48 -5.44
C LYS A 31 -8.65 10.10 -4.86
N LEU A 32 -8.24 8.83 -4.97
CA LEU A 32 -6.92 8.37 -4.55
C LEU A 32 -5.80 8.70 -5.55
N CYS A 33 -6.12 9.20 -6.74
CA CYS A 33 -5.20 9.37 -7.86
C CYS A 33 -4.93 10.84 -8.19
N THR A 34 -3.86 11.07 -8.96
CA THR A 34 -3.65 12.31 -9.73
C THR A 34 -4.66 12.39 -10.89
N GLU A 35 -4.72 13.53 -11.58
CA GLU A 35 -5.50 13.71 -12.81
C GLU A 35 -5.13 12.69 -13.90
N ASN A 36 -3.84 12.31 -13.96
CA ASN A 36 -3.34 11.26 -14.87
C ASN A 36 -3.61 9.84 -14.37
N SER A 37 -4.33 9.70 -13.25
CA SER A 37 -4.71 8.43 -12.64
C SER A 37 -3.54 7.59 -12.13
N HIS A 38 -2.55 8.24 -11.52
CA HIS A 38 -1.43 7.63 -10.81
C HIS A 38 -1.60 7.78 -9.30
N PHE A 39 -1.18 6.77 -8.53
CA PHE A 39 -1.18 6.81 -7.08
C PHE A 39 0.13 7.40 -6.53
N GLN A 40 0.02 8.46 -5.74
CA GLN A 40 1.13 9.09 -5.01
C GLN A 40 0.72 9.20 -3.55
N MET A 41 0.72 8.06 -2.83
CA MET A 41 0.07 7.96 -1.52
C MET A 41 1.07 7.92 -0.38
N LEU A 42 0.78 8.66 0.69
CA LEU A 42 1.59 8.72 1.92
C LEU A 42 1.02 7.80 3.00
N ALA A 43 1.85 6.93 3.57
CA ALA A 43 1.48 6.05 4.67
C ALA A 43 1.90 6.62 6.04
N VAL A 44 0.92 6.79 6.93
CA VAL A 44 1.07 7.23 8.33
C VAL A 44 0.36 6.28 9.31
N ASP A 45 0.00 5.09 8.84
CA ASP A 45 -0.68 4.06 9.64
C ASP A 45 0.23 3.29 10.59
N GLN A 46 1.55 3.41 10.44
CA GLN A 46 2.51 2.70 11.28
C GLN A 46 2.34 3.08 12.75
N ARG A 47 2.36 2.05 13.65
CA ARG A 47 2.24 2.18 15.10
C ARG A 47 3.56 1.79 15.78
N PRO A 48 4.06 0.55 15.72
CA PRO A 48 5.30 0.16 16.36
C PRO A 48 6.54 0.98 15.96
N PRO A 49 6.78 1.37 14.71
CA PRO A 49 7.93 2.21 14.37
C PRO A 49 7.95 3.55 15.10
N ILE A 50 6.79 4.20 15.29
CA ILE A 50 6.69 5.45 16.05
C ILE A 50 6.86 5.19 17.55
N PHE A 51 6.27 4.10 18.08
CA PHE A 51 6.47 3.69 19.47
C PHE A 51 7.94 3.50 19.80
N ASN A 52 8.69 2.82 18.92
CA ASN A 52 10.12 2.55 19.07
C ASN A 52 10.96 3.83 19.05
N ILE A 53 10.65 4.79 18.18
CA ILE A 53 11.30 6.11 18.15
C ILE A 53 11.14 6.82 19.50
N ILE A 54 9.91 6.88 20.01
CA ILE A 54 9.62 7.55 21.28
C ILE A 54 10.31 6.83 22.44
N ALA A 55 10.19 5.52 22.49
CA ALA A 55 10.78 4.71 23.56
C ALA A 55 12.31 4.82 23.59
N SER A 56 12.96 4.75 22.43
CA SER A 56 14.41 4.89 22.30
C SER A 56 14.90 6.27 22.73
N ALA A 57 14.18 7.33 22.35
CA ALA A 57 14.59 8.69 22.66
C ALA A 57 14.34 9.09 24.13
N LYS A 58 13.30 8.54 24.76
CA LYS A 58 12.87 8.94 26.11
C LYS A 58 13.19 7.91 27.20
N GLY A 59 13.70 6.73 26.85
CA GLY A 59 14.00 5.65 27.80
C GLY A 59 12.77 5.08 28.52
N ARG A 60 11.56 5.28 27.95
CA ARG A 60 10.29 4.81 28.51
C ARG A 60 9.28 4.51 27.41
N LYS A 61 8.22 3.76 27.73
CA LYS A 61 7.11 3.54 26.82
C LYS A 61 6.46 4.89 26.41
N HIS A 62 6.01 4.97 25.16
CA HIS A 62 5.24 6.08 24.63
C HIS A 62 3.91 6.28 25.38
N ASN A 63 3.38 7.49 25.37
CA ASN A 63 1.99 7.77 25.69
C ASN A 63 1.18 8.07 24.41
N TYR A 64 -0.14 8.20 24.55
CA TYR A 64 -1.06 8.41 23.43
C TYR A 64 -0.76 9.73 22.70
N GLU A 65 -0.61 10.82 23.44
CA GLU A 65 -0.41 12.17 22.92
C GLU A 65 0.88 12.31 22.11
N GLU A 66 1.95 11.65 22.54
CA GLU A 66 3.23 11.63 21.82
C GLU A 66 3.11 10.99 20.44
N VAL A 67 2.36 9.90 20.35
CA VAL A 67 2.12 9.22 19.06
C VAL A 67 1.25 10.08 18.14
N VAL A 68 0.19 10.68 18.69
CA VAL A 68 -0.68 11.63 17.95
C VAL A 68 0.13 12.82 17.44
N GLU A 69 1.01 13.41 18.27
CA GLU A 69 1.86 14.53 17.87
C GLU A 69 2.82 14.14 16.73
N CYS A 70 3.50 13.00 16.82
CA CYS A 70 4.36 12.52 15.74
C CYS A 70 3.59 12.35 14.43
N LYS A 71 2.40 11.75 14.46
CA LYS A 71 1.55 11.58 13.27
C LYS A 71 1.04 12.91 12.73
N LYS A 72 0.70 13.86 13.61
CA LYS A 72 0.30 15.21 13.25
C LYS A 72 1.42 15.94 12.49
N LEU A 73 2.66 15.85 12.95
CA LEU A 73 3.81 16.44 12.27
C LEU A 73 3.99 15.89 10.85
N ILE A 74 3.91 14.56 10.68
CA ILE A 74 4.00 13.93 9.37
C ILE A 74 2.88 14.42 8.45
N THR A 75 1.64 14.37 8.94
CA THR A 75 0.44 14.71 8.17
C THR A 75 0.44 16.18 7.74
N SER A 76 0.72 17.10 8.66
CA SER A 76 0.70 18.54 8.36
C SER A 76 1.78 18.97 7.37
N ASN A 77 2.95 18.32 7.41
CA ASN A 77 4.06 18.67 6.53
C ASN A 77 4.02 18.00 5.15
N LEU A 78 3.40 16.82 5.02
CA LEU A 78 3.57 16.00 3.82
C LEU A 78 2.26 15.66 3.08
N SER A 79 1.08 15.73 3.75
CA SER A 79 -0.16 15.28 3.13
C SER A 79 -0.56 16.07 1.87
N HIS A 80 -0.21 17.36 1.80
CA HIS A 80 -0.52 18.20 0.64
C HIS A 80 0.24 17.78 -0.63
N LEU A 81 1.34 17.03 -0.50
CA LEU A 81 2.14 16.48 -1.60
C LEU A 81 1.68 15.10 -2.07
N ALA A 82 0.73 14.49 -1.36
CA ALA A 82 0.19 13.18 -1.70
C ALA A 82 -1.20 13.28 -2.36
N THR A 83 -1.59 12.26 -3.13
CA THR A 83 -2.96 12.13 -3.65
C THR A 83 -3.90 11.58 -2.60
N ALA A 84 -3.39 10.73 -1.72
CA ALA A 84 -4.13 10.18 -0.59
C ALA A 84 -3.19 9.93 0.59
N ILE A 85 -3.78 9.84 1.78
CA ILE A 85 -3.05 9.48 3.00
C ILE A 85 -3.66 8.22 3.61
N LEU A 86 -2.79 7.27 4.02
CA LEU A 86 -3.18 6.09 4.76
C LEU A 86 -3.00 6.34 6.26
N MET A 87 -4.08 6.22 7.02
CA MET A 87 -4.14 6.50 8.45
C MET A 87 -4.67 5.32 9.26
N ASP A 88 -4.26 5.21 10.52
CA ASP A 88 -4.86 4.30 11.49
C ASP A 88 -5.95 5.01 12.32
N PRO A 89 -6.98 4.27 12.83
CA PRO A 89 -8.06 4.88 13.58
C PRO A 89 -7.68 5.27 15.03
N HIS A 90 -6.58 4.74 15.60
CA HIS A 90 -6.26 4.99 16.99
C HIS A 90 -5.60 6.35 17.22
N TYR A 91 -4.55 6.67 16.43
CA TYR A 91 -3.70 7.84 16.68
C TYR A 91 -3.80 8.91 15.60
N SER A 92 -4.33 8.56 14.42
CA SER A 92 -4.43 9.52 13.31
C SER A 92 -5.78 10.24 13.25
N ILE A 93 -6.85 9.65 13.79
CA ILE A 93 -8.21 10.24 13.79
C ILE A 93 -8.24 11.67 14.37
N PRO A 94 -7.54 11.99 15.49
CA PRO A 94 -7.55 13.37 16.02
C PRO A 94 -7.05 14.41 15.01
N ASN A 95 -6.30 14.00 13.99
CA ASN A 95 -5.73 14.87 12.97
C ASN A 95 -6.58 14.96 11.70
N LEU A 96 -7.63 14.14 11.56
CA LEU A 96 -8.45 14.08 10.34
C LEU A 96 -9.14 15.40 10.00
N LEU A 97 -9.59 16.16 11.01
CA LEU A 97 -10.23 17.45 10.76
C LEU A 97 -9.25 18.54 10.30
N GLN A 98 -7.95 18.32 10.48
CA GLN A 98 -6.89 19.21 10.00
C GLN A 98 -6.37 18.76 8.62
N TYR A 99 -6.81 17.59 8.15
CA TYR A 99 -6.45 17.03 6.86
C TYR A 99 -7.20 17.75 5.73
N ASN A 100 -6.53 17.94 4.61
CA ASN A 100 -7.17 18.52 3.42
C ASN A 100 -8.15 17.53 2.80
N ASN A 101 -9.45 17.74 2.99
CA ASN A 101 -10.53 16.89 2.52
C ASN A 101 -10.58 16.69 0.98
N SER A 102 -9.83 17.48 0.20
CA SER A 102 -9.71 17.27 -1.26
C SER A 102 -8.87 16.05 -1.63
N LYS A 103 -8.11 15.49 -0.67
CA LYS A 103 -7.27 14.31 -0.86
C LYS A 103 -8.02 13.03 -0.48
N GLY A 104 -7.61 11.91 -1.06
CA GLY A 104 -8.15 10.61 -0.69
C GLY A 104 -7.75 10.19 0.72
N LEU A 105 -8.65 9.51 1.42
CA LEU A 105 -8.43 8.96 2.75
C LEU A 105 -8.51 7.45 2.76
N VAL A 106 -7.38 6.78 2.97
CA VAL A 106 -7.30 5.33 3.15
C VAL A 106 -7.22 5.06 4.65
N ILE A 107 -8.07 4.17 5.17
CA ILE A 107 -8.07 3.85 6.61
C ILE A 107 -7.78 2.37 6.80
N THR A 108 -6.88 2.08 7.76
CA THR A 108 -6.52 0.70 8.11
C THR A 108 -7.64 0.04 8.93
N LEU A 109 -7.91 -1.23 8.61
CA LEU A 109 -8.87 -2.06 9.34
C LEU A 109 -8.17 -3.03 10.28
N GLU A 110 -7.00 -3.53 9.87
CA GLU A 110 -6.28 -4.57 10.61
C GLU A 110 -5.60 -4.07 11.88
N GLU A 111 -5.58 -4.93 12.90
CA GLU A 111 -4.76 -4.73 14.09
C GLU A 111 -3.27 -4.94 13.75
N HIS A 112 -2.39 -4.13 14.36
CA HIS A 112 -0.95 -4.23 14.15
C HIS A 112 -0.31 -5.37 14.94
N ASP A 113 -0.94 -5.79 16.04
CA ASP A 113 -0.53 -6.94 16.82
C ASP A 113 -1.25 -8.19 16.29
N PHE A 114 -0.48 -9.16 15.84
CA PHE A 114 -0.99 -10.38 15.23
C PHE A 114 -0.71 -11.58 16.14
N LYS A 115 -1.63 -12.54 16.13
CA LYS A 115 -1.38 -13.84 16.74
C LYS A 115 -0.42 -14.64 15.88
N GLU A 116 0.58 -15.25 16.51
CA GLU A 116 1.61 -16.03 15.82
C GLU A 116 1.71 -17.45 16.41
N THR A 117 1.93 -18.42 15.53
CA THR A 117 2.30 -19.81 15.86
C THR A 117 3.68 -20.09 15.26
N LEU A 118 4.20 -21.31 15.46
CA LEU A 118 5.53 -21.67 14.94
C LEU A 118 5.64 -21.38 13.41
N HIS A 119 4.62 -21.74 12.64
CA HIS A 119 4.58 -21.59 11.18
C HIS A 119 3.34 -20.84 10.66
N GLY A 120 2.86 -19.85 11.38
CA GLY A 120 1.70 -19.09 10.94
C GLY A 120 1.50 -17.75 11.64
N ARG A 121 0.95 -16.77 10.89
CA ARG A 121 0.47 -15.48 11.42
C ARG A 121 -1.00 -15.32 11.09
N TYR A 122 -1.73 -14.69 12.02
CA TYR A 122 -3.18 -14.53 11.97
C TYR A 122 -3.51 -13.05 12.11
N SER A 123 -3.92 -12.41 11.00
CA SER A 123 -4.43 -11.04 11.02
C SER A 123 -5.83 -10.99 11.64
N SER A 124 -6.16 -9.88 12.26
CA SER A 124 -7.49 -9.59 12.81
C SER A 124 -7.86 -8.13 12.59
N ASP A 125 -9.13 -7.82 12.70
CA ASP A 125 -9.59 -6.43 12.71
C ASP A 125 -9.19 -5.75 14.03
N ILE A 126 -9.04 -4.43 14.00
CA ILE A 126 -9.02 -3.60 15.20
C ILE A 126 -10.36 -3.77 15.93
N ASP A 127 -10.32 -3.96 17.24
CA ASP A 127 -11.49 -4.14 18.07
C ASP A 127 -12.52 -3.01 17.88
N ASN A 128 -13.79 -3.39 17.72
CA ASN A 128 -14.89 -2.46 17.49
C ASN A 128 -14.75 -1.57 16.25
N TRP A 129 -13.94 -1.97 15.28
CA TRP A 129 -13.76 -1.30 14.00
C TRP A 129 -14.26 -2.18 12.85
N SER A 130 -14.70 -1.57 11.73
CA SER A 130 -15.28 -2.33 10.61
C SER A 130 -15.24 -1.54 9.31
N VAL A 131 -15.42 -2.22 8.17
CA VAL A 131 -15.58 -1.58 6.86
C VAL A 131 -16.71 -0.55 6.85
N GLU A 132 -17.86 -0.88 7.49
CA GLU A 132 -18.97 0.07 7.65
C GLU A 132 -18.55 1.35 8.37
N LYS A 133 -17.82 1.22 9.49
CA LYS A 133 -17.35 2.37 10.27
C LYS A 133 -16.35 3.20 9.50
N ILE A 134 -15.44 2.57 8.74
CA ILE A 134 -14.51 3.27 7.84
C ILE A 134 -15.30 4.10 6.81
N LYS A 135 -16.32 3.51 6.18
CA LYS A 135 -17.17 4.22 5.22
C LYS A 135 -17.90 5.38 5.87
N LYS A 136 -18.48 5.19 7.06
CA LYS A 136 -19.16 6.25 7.82
C LYS A 136 -18.22 7.35 8.30
N ALA A 137 -16.96 7.04 8.58
CA ALA A 137 -15.93 8.00 8.95
C ALA A 137 -15.41 8.83 7.75
N GLY A 138 -15.91 8.58 6.54
CA GLY A 138 -15.48 9.31 5.33
C GLY A 138 -14.26 8.70 4.64
N GLY A 139 -13.88 7.46 4.96
CA GLY A 139 -12.82 6.75 4.27
C GLY A 139 -13.14 6.53 2.78
N ASP A 140 -12.13 6.71 1.94
CA ASP A 140 -12.20 6.49 0.49
C ASP A 140 -11.70 5.10 0.09
N ALA A 141 -10.95 4.42 0.95
CA ALA A 141 -10.57 3.02 0.79
C ALA A 141 -10.31 2.36 2.15
N VAL A 142 -10.54 1.05 2.19
CA VAL A 142 -10.14 0.17 3.29
C VAL A 142 -8.79 -0.43 2.98
N LYS A 143 -7.84 -0.34 3.91
CA LYS A 143 -6.55 -1.05 3.79
C LYS A 143 -6.48 -2.17 4.81
N VAL A 144 -6.00 -3.31 4.36
CA VAL A 144 -5.67 -4.45 5.21
C VAL A 144 -4.29 -4.98 4.88
N LEU A 145 -3.48 -5.21 5.90
CA LEU A 145 -2.28 -6.02 5.81
C LEU A 145 -2.64 -7.48 6.13
N ALA A 146 -2.38 -8.38 5.19
CA ALA A 146 -2.42 -9.82 5.42
C ALA A 146 -0.99 -10.39 5.38
N TRP A 147 -0.58 -10.99 6.50
CA TRP A 147 0.63 -11.78 6.57
C TRP A 147 0.37 -13.12 5.87
N TYR A 148 1.02 -13.36 4.73
CA TYR A 148 0.79 -14.59 3.98
C TYR A 148 2.09 -15.17 3.43
N ARG A 149 2.31 -16.43 3.73
CA ARG A 149 3.45 -17.20 3.25
C ARG A 149 2.93 -18.56 2.80
N PRO A 150 3.08 -18.92 1.51
CA PRO A 150 2.41 -20.10 0.92
C PRO A 150 2.72 -21.44 1.57
N ASP A 151 3.89 -21.55 2.21
CA ASP A 151 4.34 -22.74 2.95
C ASP A 151 3.97 -22.73 4.44
N SER A 152 3.11 -21.78 4.86
CA SER A 152 2.60 -21.71 6.24
C SER A 152 1.68 -22.91 6.56
N GLU A 153 1.46 -23.13 7.84
CA GLU A 153 0.50 -24.16 8.28
C GLU A 153 -0.91 -23.91 7.73
N LYS A 154 -1.59 -25.02 7.39
CA LYS A 154 -2.92 -24.96 6.74
C LYS A 154 -3.92 -24.08 7.48
N LYS A 155 -3.92 -24.10 8.82
CA LYS A 155 -4.83 -23.27 9.64
C LYS A 155 -4.61 -21.78 9.44
N SER A 156 -3.34 -21.34 9.33
CA SER A 156 -3.00 -19.95 9.04
C SER A 156 -3.41 -19.55 7.63
N LEU A 157 -3.13 -20.40 6.62
CA LEU A 157 -3.56 -20.16 5.24
C LEU A 157 -5.08 -20.02 5.13
N ASP A 158 -5.83 -20.98 5.70
CA ASP A 158 -7.30 -20.98 5.67
C ASP A 158 -7.87 -19.74 6.40
N HIS A 159 -7.25 -19.33 7.52
CA HIS A 159 -7.65 -18.12 8.26
C HIS A 159 -7.46 -16.87 7.41
N GLN A 160 -6.26 -16.66 6.88
CA GLN A 160 -5.95 -15.47 6.09
C GLN A 160 -6.80 -15.38 4.82
N GLN A 161 -7.04 -16.50 4.15
CA GLN A 161 -7.91 -16.55 2.98
C GLN A 161 -9.36 -16.17 3.32
N LYS A 162 -9.94 -16.71 4.39
CA LYS A 162 -11.29 -16.36 4.86
C LYS A 162 -11.37 -14.90 5.34
N TYR A 163 -10.34 -14.43 6.03
CA TYR A 163 -10.23 -13.06 6.52
C TYR A 163 -10.28 -12.06 5.36
N VAL A 164 -9.42 -12.24 4.36
CA VAL A 164 -9.37 -11.35 3.19
C VAL A 164 -10.65 -11.44 2.35
N GLN A 165 -11.22 -12.64 2.17
CA GLN A 165 -12.46 -12.81 1.43
C GLN A 165 -13.62 -12.06 2.10
N ARG A 166 -13.81 -12.20 3.42
CA ARG A 166 -14.83 -11.47 4.18
C ARG A 166 -14.73 -9.97 3.98
N ILE A 167 -13.53 -9.43 4.10
CA ILE A 167 -13.32 -7.98 3.94
C ILE A 167 -13.62 -7.52 2.51
N GLY A 168 -13.22 -8.30 1.50
CA GLY A 168 -13.54 -8.00 0.11
C GLY A 168 -15.06 -7.98 -0.14
N GLU A 169 -15.81 -8.93 0.44
CA GLU A 169 -17.27 -8.96 0.37
C GLU A 169 -17.92 -7.76 1.08
N GLU A 170 -17.41 -7.37 2.25
CA GLU A 170 -17.87 -6.16 2.95
C GLU A 170 -17.55 -4.88 2.16
N CYS A 171 -16.36 -4.77 1.56
CA CYS A 171 -15.98 -3.64 0.73
C CYS A 171 -16.87 -3.53 -0.53
N GLU A 172 -17.25 -4.65 -1.12
CA GLU A 172 -18.22 -4.67 -2.22
C GLU A 172 -19.60 -4.18 -1.75
N LYS A 173 -20.09 -4.70 -0.63
CA LYS A 173 -21.35 -4.28 -0.02
C LYS A 173 -21.43 -2.77 0.22
N TYR A 174 -20.37 -2.18 0.78
CA TYR A 174 -20.34 -0.75 1.08
C TYR A 174 -19.81 0.14 -0.05
N SER A 175 -19.58 -0.43 -1.23
CA SER A 175 -19.06 0.29 -2.41
C SER A 175 -17.83 1.15 -2.08
N ILE A 176 -16.88 0.56 -1.36
CA ILE A 176 -15.61 1.18 -0.99
C ILE A 176 -14.45 0.34 -1.52
N PRO A 177 -13.39 0.94 -2.12
CA PRO A 177 -12.23 0.21 -2.60
C PRO A 177 -11.53 -0.58 -1.49
N PHE A 178 -11.10 -1.80 -1.83
CA PHE A 178 -10.29 -2.67 -0.99
C PHE A 178 -8.84 -2.66 -1.44
N LEU A 179 -7.95 -2.12 -0.61
CA LEU A 179 -6.51 -2.12 -0.78
C LEU A 179 -5.90 -3.22 0.09
N LEU A 180 -5.38 -4.26 -0.55
CA LEU A 180 -4.75 -5.39 0.13
C LEU A 180 -3.23 -5.26 0.11
N GLU A 181 -2.64 -5.13 1.29
CA GLU A 181 -1.21 -5.21 1.52
C GLU A 181 -0.81 -6.64 1.84
N LEU A 182 0.14 -7.18 1.09
CA LEU A 182 0.67 -8.51 1.30
C LEU A 182 2.13 -8.43 1.74
N LEU A 183 2.44 -9.18 2.79
CA LEU A 183 3.82 -9.37 3.25
C LEU A 183 4.10 -10.82 3.54
N VAL A 184 5.23 -11.27 3.05
CA VAL A 184 5.86 -12.51 3.47
C VAL A 184 6.59 -12.25 4.80
N TYR A 185 6.71 -13.26 5.65
CA TYR A 185 7.26 -13.14 6.99
C TYR A 185 8.12 -14.36 7.34
N PRO A 186 9.13 -14.21 8.23
CA PRO A 186 9.88 -15.34 8.75
C PRO A 186 9.05 -16.11 9.79
N PHE A 187 9.21 -17.44 9.82
CA PHE A 187 8.65 -18.28 10.88
C PHE A 187 9.40 -18.09 12.21
N GLN A 188 8.83 -18.54 13.31
CA GLN A 188 9.45 -18.40 14.63
C GLN A 188 10.79 -19.13 14.76
N ASP A 189 11.00 -20.20 13.99
CA ASP A 189 12.22 -20.98 13.92
C ASP A 189 13.19 -20.55 12.80
N ASP A 190 12.83 -19.57 11.98
CA ASP A 190 13.75 -18.96 11.03
C ASP A 190 14.78 -18.07 11.75
N ASN A 191 16.05 -18.12 11.37
CA ASN A 191 17.14 -17.35 11.98
C ASN A 191 16.93 -15.82 11.92
N ASN A 192 16.13 -15.32 10.99
CA ASN A 192 15.78 -13.91 10.81
C ASN A 192 14.40 -13.55 11.37
N HIS A 193 13.85 -14.38 12.28
CA HIS A 193 12.55 -14.14 12.89
C HIS A 193 12.48 -12.75 13.52
N THR A 194 11.40 -12.05 13.24
CA THR A 194 11.05 -10.77 13.88
C THR A 194 9.55 -10.54 13.86
N LYS A 195 9.03 -9.88 14.89
CA LYS A 195 7.66 -9.35 14.92
C LYS A 195 7.56 -7.93 14.39
N GLU A 196 8.69 -7.32 14.06
CA GLU A 196 8.69 -5.96 13.53
C GLU A 196 8.26 -5.94 12.06
N TYR A 197 7.55 -4.88 11.71
CA TYR A 197 7.22 -4.55 10.33
C TYR A 197 8.42 -3.86 9.67
N ILE A 198 9.43 -4.63 9.33
CA ILE A 198 10.63 -4.16 8.64
C ILE A 198 10.83 -4.94 7.34
N GLU A 199 11.67 -4.39 6.46
CA GLU A 199 12.10 -5.12 5.28
C GLU A 199 12.78 -6.42 5.69
N GLN A 200 12.28 -7.53 5.19
CA GLN A 200 12.89 -8.84 5.41
C GLN A 200 14.10 -8.99 4.49
N LYS A 201 15.21 -9.48 5.04
CA LYS A 201 16.38 -9.91 4.29
C LYS A 201 16.20 -11.36 3.83
N GLN A 202 16.86 -11.73 2.75
CA GLN A 202 16.79 -13.09 2.17
C GLN A 202 15.36 -13.48 1.79
N LYS A 203 14.68 -12.57 1.09
CA LYS A 203 13.31 -12.77 0.62
C LYS A 203 13.25 -13.97 -0.31
N ASN A 204 12.23 -14.80 -0.12
CA ASN A 204 11.88 -15.79 -1.11
C ASN A 204 10.94 -15.16 -2.15
N THR A 205 11.51 -14.78 -3.29
CA THR A 205 10.77 -14.19 -4.42
C THR A 205 9.53 -15.00 -4.81
N GLN A 206 9.63 -16.34 -4.81
CA GLN A 206 8.52 -17.20 -5.19
C GLN A 206 7.38 -17.16 -4.18
N HIS A 207 7.66 -17.03 -2.87
CA HIS A 207 6.63 -16.87 -1.84
C HIS A 207 5.84 -15.56 -2.03
N ILE A 208 6.53 -14.48 -2.38
CA ILE A 208 5.88 -13.18 -2.66
C ILE A 208 4.96 -13.31 -3.86
N ILE A 209 5.45 -13.87 -4.97
CA ILE A 209 4.69 -14.06 -6.20
C ILE A 209 3.47 -14.97 -5.97
N ASP A 210 3.63 -16.09 -5.26
CA ASP A 210 2.54 -17.04 -5.03
C ASP A 210 1.49 -16.49 -4.05
N SER A 211 1.90 -15.64 -3.10
CA SER A 211 0.97 -14.88 -2.24
C SER A 211 0.07 -13.97 -3.08
N VAL A 212 0.65 -13.23 -4.02
CA VAL A 212 -0.11 -12.36 -4.91
C VAL A 212 -1.04 -13.16 -5.82
N LYS A 213 -0.58 -14.26 -6.41
CA LYS A 213 -1.41 -15.18 -7.23
C LYS A 213 -2.63 -15.71 -6.46
N GLU A 214 -2.45 -16.07 -5.18
CA GLU A 214 -3.59 -16.52 -4.36
C GLU A 214 -4.65 -15.44 -4.28
N PHE A 215 -4.27 -14.24 -3.84
CA PHE A 215 -5.22 -13.16 -3.58
C PHE A 215 -5.66 -12.37 -4.83
N ALA A 216 -5.06 -12.62 -5.99
CA ALA A 216 -5.54 -12.10 -7.28
C ALA A 216 -6.84 -12.76 -7.77
N LYS A 217 -7.26 -13.90 -7.16
CA LYS A 217 -8.51 -14.60 -7.50
C LYS A 217 -9.71 -13.70 -7.19
N GLU A 218 -10.73 -13.75 -8.07
CA GLU A 218 -11.91 -12.87 -8.01
C GLU A 218 -12.72 -12.97 -6.71
N LYS A 219 -12.68 -14.11 -6.03
CA LYS A 219 -13.39 -14.30 -4.75
C LYS A 219 -12.97 -13.33 -3.65
N TYR A 220 -11.74 -12.78 -3.73
CA TYR A 220 -11.22 -11.86 -2.73
C TYR A 220 -11.59 -10.39 -2.97
N LYS A 221 -12.14 -10.04 -4.13
CA LYS A 221 -12.61 -8.69 -4.46
C LYS A 221 -11.57 -7.58 -4.22
N VAL A 222 -10.28 -7.89 -4.37
CA VAL A 222 -9.21 -6.89 -4.23
C VAL A 222 -9.26 -5.91 -5.38
N ASP A 223 -9.28 -4.61 -5.06
CA ASP A 223 -9.28 -3.53 -6.05
C ASP A 223 -7.87 -2.99 -6.33
N ILE A 224 -7.01 -2.94 -5.31
CA ILE A 224 -5.62 -2.47 -5.41
C ILE A 224 -4.74 -3.37 -4.55
N PHE A 225 -3.63 -3.83 -5.11
CA PHE A 225 -2.57 -4.45 -4.34
C PHE A 225 -1.56 -3.42 -3.85
N LYS A 226 -1.10 -3.55 -2.59
CA LYS A 226 0.06 -2.86 -2.04
C LYS A 226 1.14 -3.90 -1.79
N LEU A 227 2.17 -3.91 -2.65
CA LEU A 227 3.14 -5.01 -2.73
C LEU A 227 4.53 -4.59 -2.29
N GLU A 228 5.22 -5.49 -1.61
CA GLU A 228 6.63 -5.38 -1.33
C GLU A 228 7.47 -5.66 -2.59
N SER A 229 8.75 -5.22 -2.56
CA SER A 229 9.73 -5.62 -3.57
C SER A 229 9.88 -7.13 -3.61
N PRO A 230 9.91 -7.78 -4.79
CA PRO A 230 10.14 -9.22 -4.89
C PRO A 230 11.59 -9.64 -4.61
N VAL A 231 12.50 -8.66 -4.46
CA VAL A 231 13.93 -8.88 -4.20
C VAL A 231 14.40 -8.01 -3.04
N ASP A 232 15.56 -8.32 -2.47
CA ASP A 232 16.15 -7.55 -1.39
C ASP A 232 16.56 -6.14 -1.82
N SER A 233 16.60 -5.20 -0.88
CA SER A 233 17.02 -3.81 -1.16
C SER A 233 18.43 -3.69 -1.70
N ASN A 234 19.34 -4.59 -1.29
CA ASN A 234 20.72 -4.63 -1.77
C ASN A 234 20.80 -4.92 -3.28
N ASP A 235 19.88 -5.74 -3.81
CA ASP A 235 19.81 -6.05 -5.24
C ASP A 235 19.34 -4.85 -6.08
N LEU A 236 18.78 -3.84 -5.41
CA LEU A 236 18.27 -2.62 -6.02
C LEU A 236 19.27 -1.43 -5.95
N GLU A 237 20.35 -1.55 -5.17
CA GLU A 237 21.38 -0.51 -5.05
C GLU A 237 22.49 -0.64 -6.08
N ASN A 238 22.70 -1.83 -6.59
CA ASN A 238 23.77 -2.19 -7.51
C ASN A 238 23.26 -2.30 -8.96
N VAL A 239 24.04 -2.97 -9.79
CA VAL A 239 23.66 -3.28 -11.18
C VAL A 239 22.44 -4.21 -11.15
N ILE A 240 21.37 -3.75 -11.78
CA ILE A 240 20.13 -4.55 -11.90
C ILE A 240 20.43 -5.77 -12.79
N THR A 241 20.21 -6.94 -12.25
CA THR A 241 20.41 -8.22 -12.96
C THR A 241 19.16 -8.63 -13.73
N LYS A 242 19.33 -9.58 -14.65
CA LYS A 242 18.19 -10.14 -15.39
C LYS A 242 17.21 -10.86 -14.45
N GLU A 243 17.72 -11.52 -13.42
CA GLU A 243 16.90 -12.18 -12.39
C GLU A 243 16.03 -11.18 -11.63
N THR A 244 16.58 -10.02 -11.30
CA THR A 244 15.83 -8.92 -10.66
C THR A 244 14.71 -8.41 -11.58
N GLU A 245 15.00 -8.16 -12.87
CA GLU A 245 13.97 -7.74 -13.84
C GLU A 245 12.88 -8.80 -13.98
N ASP A 246 13.24 -10.08 -14.10
CA ASP A 246 12.29 -11.19 -14.23
C ASP A 246 11.44 -11.36 -12.96
N ALA A 247 11.98 -11.09 -11.76
CA ALA A 247 11.22 -11.09 -10.52
C ALA A 247 10.09 -10.06 -10.54
N PHE A 248 10.36 -8.81 -10.95
CA PHE A 248 9.34 -7.76 -11.08
C PHE A 248 8.30 -8.10 -12.15
N LYS A 249 8.72 -8.65 -13.28
CA LYS A 249 7.80 -9.12 -14.34
C LYS A 249 6.88 -10.22 -13.85
N ASN A 250 7.41 -11.19 -13.11
CA ASN A 250 6.62 -12.29 -12.54
C ASN A 250 5.67 -11.80 -11.46
N LEU A 251 6.08 -10.83 -10.63
CA LEU A 251 5.21 -10.17 -9.65
C LEU A 251 4.03 -9.47 -10.34
N ALA A 252 4.31 -8.68 -11.39
CA ALA A 252 3.26 -8.01 -12.16
C ALA A 252 2.28 -9.00 -12.79
N ASN A 253 2.76 -10.10 -13.38
CA ASN A 253 1.91 -11.16 -13.92
C ASN A 253 1.01 -11.80 -12.84
N ALA A 254 1.53 -11.93 -11.62
CA ALA A 254 0.79 -12.52 -10.50
C ALA A 254 -0.42 -11.68 -10.06
N THR A 255 -0.43 -10.37 -10.30
CA THR A 255 -1.59 -9.50 -9.97
C THR A 255 -2.84 -9.81 -10.78
N ASN A 256 -2.73 -10.64 -11.83
CA ASN A 256 -3.83 -10.97 -12.73
C ASN A 256 -4.53 -9.73 -13.29
N ASN A 257 -3.74 -8.76 -13.74
CA ASN A 257 -4.22 -7.49 -14.28
C ASN A 257 -5.03 -6.63 -13.28
N LYS A 258 -4.77 -6.75 -11.99
CA LYS A 258 -5.28 -5.82 -10.97
C LYS A 258 -4.28 -4.69 -10.71
N PRO A 259 -4.75 -3.46 -10.46
CA PRO A 259 -3.88 -2.33 -10.13
C PRO A 259 -3.01 -2.64 -8.90
N TRP A 260 -1.78 -2.15 -8.93
CA TRP A 260 -0.88 -2.31 -7.80
C TRP A 260 0.03 -1.11 -7.57
N VAL A 261 0.38 -0.93 -6.31
CA VAL A 261 1.31 0.10 -5.83
C VAL A 261 2.42 -0.54 -5.00
N VAL A 262 3.56 0.11 -4.95
CA VAL A 262 4.72 -0.39 -4.22
C VAL A 262 4.75 0.18 -2.81
N LEU A 263 5.03 -0.67 -1.83
CA LEU A 263 5.34 -0.27 -0.46
C LEU A 263 6.86 -0.22 -0.23
N SER A 264 7.31 0.56 0.76
CA SER A 264 8.74 0.75 0.99
C SER A 264 9.36 -0.21 2.01
N SER A 265 8.58 -0.88 2.85
CA SER A 265 9.06 -1.70 4.00
C SER A 265 10.12 -1.03 4.89
N GLY A 266 10.41 0.24 4.68
CA GLY A 266 11.49 0.96 5.36
C GLY A 266 12.85 0.83 4.69
N MET A 267 12.92 0.34 3.45
CA MET A 267 14.17 0.33 2.66
C MET A 267 14.73 1.73 2.44
N GLY A 268 16.02 1.83 2.14
CA GLY A 268 16.72 3.07 1.89
C GLY A 268 16.15 3.86 0.70
N LYS A 269 16.37 5.17 0.68
CA LYS A 269 15.83 6.07 -0.37
C LYS A 269 16.26 5.68 -1.79
N THR A 270 17.51 5.27 -1.97
CA THR A 270 18.05 4.86 -3.29
C THR A 270 17.41 3.56 -3.75
N SER A 271 17.39 2.54 -2.89
CA SER A 271 16.78 1.23 -3.19
C SER A 271 15.31 1.38 -3.53
N PHE A 272 14.56 2.19 -2.76
CA PHE A 272 13.14 2.42 -3.04
C PHE A 272 12.90 3.14 -4.37
N TYR A 273 13.72 4.13 -4.71
CA TYR A 273 13.64 4.82 -5.99
C TYR A 273 13.88 3.86 -7.17
N ASN A 274 14.87 2.99 -7.06
CA ASN A 274 15.17 1.98 -8.10
C ASN A 274 14.08 0.88 -8.15
N CYS A 275 13.53 0.49 -6.99
CA CYS A 275 12.38 -0.40 -6.90
C CYS A 275 11.19 0.15 -7.70
N LEU A 276 10.86 1.44 -7.52
CA LEU A 276 9.78 2.09 -8.27
C LEU A 276 10.03 2.11 -9.77
N LYS A 277 11.27 2.36 -10.23
CA LYS A 277 11.60 2.29 -11.66
C LYS A 277 11.25 0.93 -12.27
N LEU A 278 11.69 -0.15 -11.62
CA LEU A 278 11.43 -1.51 -12.08
C LEU A 278 9.93 -1.85 -12.01
N ALA A 279 9.25 -1.43 -10.95
CA ALA A 279 7.82 -1.63 -10.79
C ALA A 279 7.03 -0.91 -11.91
N TYR A 280 7.38 0.32 -12.25
CA TYR A 280 6.70 1.07 -13.31
C TYR A 280 6.95 0.48 -14.70
N GLN A 281 8.14 -0.04 -14.98
CA GLN A 281 8.42 -0.79 -16.21
C GLN A 281 7.54 -2.05 -16.35
N ASN A 282 6.99 -2.54 -15.22
CA ASN A 282 6.15 -3.71 -15.15
C ASN A 282 4.68 -3.40 -14.77
N GLY A 283 4.24 -2.16 -14.94
CA GLY A 283 2.81 -1.80 -14.85
C GLY A 283 2.33 -1.32 -13.49
N ALA A 284 3.18 -1.07 -12.49
CA ALA A 284 2.73 -0.46 -11.25
C ALA A 284 2.10 0.92 -11.48
N SER A 285 0.99 1.22 -10.79
CA SER A 285 0.26 2.48 -10.95
C SER A 285 0.69 3.58 -9.97
N GLY A 286 1.71 3.34 -9.17
CA GLY A 286 2.19 4.31 -8.20
C GLY A 286 2.84 3.68 -6.98
N TYR A 287 2.86 4.47 -5.91
CA TYR A 287 3.38 4.03 -4.61
C TYR A 287 2.43 4.36 -3.46
N LEU A 288 2.56 3.60 -2.37
CA LEU A 288 2.02 3.92 -1.05
C LEU A 288 3.12 3.69 -0.01
N ALA A 289 3.86 4.74 0.32
CA ALA A 289 5.07 4.67 1.13
C ALA A 289 5.02 5.62 2.33
N GLY A 290 5.70 5.25 3.40
CA GLY A 290 5.76 6.04 4.64
C GLY A 290 7.18 6.23 5.12
N ARG A 291 7.73 5.24 5.83
CA ARG A 291 9.00 5.33 6.55
C ARG A 291 10.17 5.82 5.70
N THR A 292 10.31 5.35 4.47
CA THR A 292 11.38 5.82 3.56
C THR A 292 11.29 7.33 3.26
N ILE A 293 10.11 7.94 3.46
CA ILE A 293 9.87 9.37 3.24
C ILE A 293 10.16 10.17 4.52
N TRP A 294 9.61 9.75 5.66
CA TRP A 294 9.57 10.58 6.86
C TRP A 294 10.47 10.10 8.02
N LEU A 295 10.94 8.83 8.03
CA LEU A 295 11.63 8.24 9.18
C LEU A 295 12.94 8.96 9.53
N ASP A 296 13.70 9.41 8.53
CA ASP A 296 14.99 10.10 8.75
C ASP A 296 14.83 11.40 9.55
N ALA A 297 13.74 12.14 9.35
CA ALA A 297 13.47 13.34 10.14
C ALA A 297 13.34 13.04 11.63
N PHE A 298 12.79 11.87 11.98
CA PHE A 298 12.58 11.44 13.36
C PHE A 298 13.84 10.93 14.06
N LYS A 299 14.99 10.82 13.39
CA LYS A 299 16.29 10.63 14.04
C LYS A 299 16.65 11.76 14.99
N ASN A 300 16.03 12.93 14.80
CA ASN A 300 16.18 14.11 15.65
C ASN A 300 15.23 14.12 16.86
N TYR A 301 14.28 13.18 16.97
CA TYR A 301 13.36 13.12 18.11
C TYR A 301 14.14 12.89 19.42
N PRO A 302 13.85 13.60 20.54
CA PRO A 302 12.63 14.35 20.81
C PRO A 302 12.69 15.84 20.48
N ASN A 303 13.67 16.34 19.71
CA ASN A 303 13.72 17.73 19.30
C ASN A 303 12.70 17.96 18.16
N ILE A 304 11.51 18.41 18.51
CA ILE A 304 10.37 18.61 17.58
C ILE A 304 10.68 19.63 16.48
N GLU A 305 11.42 20.69 16.77
CA GLU A 305 11.81 21.70 15.77
C GLU A 305 12.70 21.10 14.68
N ASN A 306 13.66 20.26 15.08
CA ASN A 306 14.52 19.57 14.13
C ASN A 306 13.78 18.50 13.33
N VAL A 307 12.81 17.79 13.95
CA VAL A 307 11.91 16.86 13.24
C VAL A 307 11.10 17.62 12.20
N ASP A 308 10.44 18.72 12.58
CA ASP A 308 9.65 19.55 11.69
C ASP A 308 10.48 20.09 10.53
N LYS A 309 11.69 20.61 10.80
CA LYS A 309 12.63 21.06 9.78
C LYS A 309 13.01 19.94 8.80
N GLY A 310 13.32 18.74 9.31
CA GLY A 310 13.65 17.58 8.46
C GLY A 310 12.49 17.17 7.57
N LEU A 311 11.26 17.19 8.09
CA LEU A 311 10.05 16.92 7.32
C LEU A 311 9.84 17.96 6.21
N LYS A 312 10.01 19.25 6.50
CA LYS A 312 9.85 20.37 5.54
C LYS A 312 10.93 20.43 4.46
N THR A 313 12.08 19.83 4.71
CA THR A 313 13.21 19.88 3.76
C THR A 313 13.46 18.54 3.09
N GLU A 314 14.11 17.61 3.77
CA GLU A 314 14.53 16.34 3.19
C GLU A 314 13.36 15.45 2.77
N SER A 315 12.31 15.37 3.61
CA SER A 315 11.14 14.55 3.28
C SER A 315 10.34 15.15 2.12
N VAL A 316 10.15 16.49 2.10
CA VAL A 316 9.50 17.19 0.98
C VAL A 316 10.29 17.00 -0.32
N ASN A 317 11.60 17.16 -0.31
CA ASN A 317 12.45 16.96 -1.49
C ASN A 317 12.34 15.53 -2.01
N TYR A 318 12.32 14.55 -1.10
CA TYR A 318 12.28 13.15 -1.50
C TYR A 318 10.89 12.75 -2.03
N ILE A 319 9.78 13.17 -1.39
CA ILE A 319 8.43 12.87 -1.91
C ILE A 319 8.20 13.52 -3.28
N ASN A 320 8.70 14.74 -3.51
CA ASN A 320 8.63 15.38 -4.81
C ASN A 320 9.39 14.57 -5.88
N LYS A 321 10.59 14.08 -5.55
CA LYS A 321 11.35 13.19 -6.44
C LYS A 321 10.60 11.92 -6.79
N LEU A 322 9.87 11.33 -5.84
CA LEU A 322 9.03 10.15 -6.08
C LEU A 322 7.82 10.51 -6.95
N ASN A 323 7.20 11.67 -6.71
CA ASN A 323 6.06 12.16 -7.49
C ASN A 323 6.44 12.42 -8.95
N ASP A 324 7.59 13.03 -9.20
CA ASP A 324 8.10 13.26 -10.56
C ASP A 324 8.38 11.95 -11.29
N LEU A 325 9.01 10.98 -10.63
CA LEU A 325 9.23 9.65 -11.19
C LEU A 325 7.92 8.96 -11.52
N THR A 326 6.93 9.03 -10.62
CA THR A 326 5.60 8.43 -10.79
C THR A 326 4.85 9.08 -11.96
N ALA A 327 4.84 10.40 -12.04
CA ALA A 327 4.15 11.13 -13.10
C ALA A 327 4.68 10.78 -14.50
N GLN A 328 5.97 10.48 -14.62
CA GLN A 328 6.63 10.18 -15.88
C GLN A 328 6.54 8.71 -16.30
N ASN A 329 6.40 7.78 -15.35
CA ASN A 329 6.65 6.36 -15.62
C ASN A 329 5.55 5.41 -15.15
N ALA A 330 4.67 5.81 -14.21
CA ALA A 330 3.67 4.92 -13.66
C ALA A 330 2.59 4.58 -14.69
N HIS A 331 2.04 3.37 -14.57
CA HIS A 331 0.93 2.93 -15.40
C HIS A 331 -0.39 3.56 -14.92
N SER A 332 -1.19 4.04 -15.87
CA SER A 332 -2.45 4.70 -15.51
C SER A 332 -3.48 3.71 -14.97
N LEU A 333 -4.12 4.02 -13.84
CA LEU A 333 -5.21 3.22 -13.30
C LEU A 333 -6.35 3.02 -14.33
N LYS A 334 -6.56 3.99 -15.23
CA LYS A 334 -7.60 3.89 -16.30
C LYS A 334 -7.40 2.68 -17.20
N ASP A 335 -6.15 2.26 -17.42
CA ASP A 335 -5.83 1.18 -18.35
C ASP A 335 -6.25 -0.20 -17.81
N TYR A 336 -6.54 -0.31 -16.53
CA TYR A 336 -7.07 -1.52 -15.90
C TYR A 336 -8.57 -1.71 -16.11
N PHE A 337 -9.31 -0.70 -16.62
CA PHE A 337 -10.74 -0.77 -16.86
C PHE A 337 -11.05 -0.87 -18.36
N LYS A 338 -12.10 -1.62 -18.73
CA LYS A 338 -12.49 -1.87 -20.14
C LYS A 338 -12.78 -0.60 -20.95
N LYS A 339 -13.38 0.41 -20.28
CA LYS A 339 -13.77 1.70 -20.87
C LYS A 339 -13.24 2.89 -20.05
N GLY A 340 -12.06 2.72 -19.42
CA GLY A 340 -11.58 3.73 -18.49
C GLY A 340 -12.56 3.92 -17.33
N PHE A 341 -12.80 5.17 -16.91
CA PHE A 341 -13.76 5.50 -15.84
C PHE A 341 -15.17 5.87 -16.39
N GLU A 342 -15.61 5.26 -17.48
CA GLU A 342 -16.94 5.48 -18.05
C GLU A 342 -17.98 4.56 -17.40
N ILE A 343 -19.15 5.13 -17.08
CA ILE A 343 -20.30 4.37 -16.58
C ILE A 343 -20.95 3.63 -17.75
N GLN A 344 -21.20 2.34 -17.58
CA GLN A 344 -21.94 1.55 -18.55
C GLN A 344 -23.44 1.80 -18.39
N GLU A 345 -24.16 1.93 -19.52
CA GLU A 345 -25.62 2.11 -19.56
C GLU A 345 -26.12 3.23 -18.62
N PRO A 346 -25.64 4.48 -18.76
CA PRO A 346 -25.98 5.57 -17.85
C PRO A 346 -27.49 5.85 -17.80
N GLU A 347 -28.23 5.58 -18.91
CA GLU A 347 -29.68 5.74 -18.99
C GLU A 347 -30.45 4.73 -18.10
N ASN A 348 -29.87 3.58 -17.80
CA ASN A 348 -30.45 2.56 -16.93
C ASN A 348 -29.84 2.54 -15.52
N PHE A 349 -28.99 3.53 -15.18
CA PHE A 349 -28.21 3.54 -13.95
C PHE A 349 -29.06 3.35 -12.70
N THR A 350 -30.13 4.16 -12.55
CA THR A 350 -30.98 4.10 -11.34
C THR A 350 -31.70 2.77 -11.16
N LYS A 351 -32.02 2.09 -12.26
CA LYS A 351 -32.67 0.76 -12.25
C LYS A 351 -31.68 -0.34 -11.87
N ASN A 352 -30.43 -0.23 -12.37
CA ASN A 352 -29.42 -1.30 -12.26
C ASN A 352 -28.50 -1.13 -11.05
N PHE A 353 -28.46 0.07 -10.44
CA PHE A 353 -27.62 0.33 -9.26
C PHE A 353 -28.26 -0.24 -8.00
N GLY A 354 -27.55 -1.20 -7.39
CA GLY A 354 -28.02 -1.86 -6.16
C GLY A 354 -27.87 -0.97 -4.92
N GLY A 355 -28.86 -1.00 -4.02
CA GLY A 355 -28.74 -0.44 -2.68
C GLY A 355 -27.97 -1.34 -1.72
N PHE A 356 -27.78 -0.87 -0.48
CA PHE A 356 -27.28 -1.72 0.59
C PHE A 356 -28.34 -2.79 0.91
N LYS A 357 -27.93 -4.06 0.88
CA LYS A 357 -28.76 -5.21 1.29
C LYS A 357 -28.33 -5.70 2.66
#